data_e208afc96daa16cec83ddfe348229a93
#
_entry.id   e208afc96daa16cec83ddfe348229a93
#
_cell.length_a   1.000
_cell.length_b   1.000
_cell.length_c   1.000
_cell.angle_alpha   90.00
_cell.angle_beta   90.00
_cell.angle_gamma   90.00
#
_symmetry.space_group_name_H-M   'P 1'
#
loop_
_entity.id
_entity.type
_entity.pdbx_description
1 polymer ?
#
loop_
_entity_poly.entity_id
_entity_poly.type
_entity_poly.pdbx_seq_one_letter_code
_entity_poly.pdbx_strand_id
1 'polypeptide(L)'
;MAFQPVTTLDALWSGEMMACSVGDQRVLLINIDGNIYAYADVCPHMRTPLSKGSLEGAVLTCSTHAWVFDVRSGKGINPAQTCLTRFPVLVEGSDVLVDIEQSSIERSTFLSCEKMV
;
A
#
# COMPACT_ATOMS: atom_id res chain seq x y z
N MET A 1 -12.93 -8.45 11.69
CA MET A 1 -11.73 -7.65 11.70
C MET A 1 -10.60 -8.45 12.35
N ALA A 2 -9.56 -8.68 11.61
CA ALA A 2 -8.52 -9.59 12.07
C ALA A 2 -7.14 -9.07 11.68
N PHE A 3 -6.51 -8.35 12.58
CA PHE A 3 -5.14 -7.92 12.38
C PHE A 3 -4.21 -9.11 12.53
N GLN A 4 -3.35 -9.30 11.56
CA GLN A 4 -2.40 -10.39 11.55
C GLN A 4 -0.98 -9.86 11.51
N PRO A 5 -0.08 -10.39 12.34
CA PRO A 5 1.29 -9.90 12.32
C PRO A 5 1.95 -10.31 11.01
N VAL A 6 2.62 -9.35 10.37
CA VAL A 6 3.24 -9.59 9.07
C VAL A 6 4.74 -9.34 9.09
N THR A 7 5.21 -8.44 9.94
CA THR A 7 6.63 -8.16 10.04
C THR A 7 6.88 -7.39 11.34
N THR A 8 8.12 -6.95 11.52
CA THR A 8 8.47 -6.10 12.65
C THR A 8 9.07 -4.81 12.13
N LEU A 9 9.11 -3.80 12.98
CA LEU A 9 9.70 -2.52 12.60
C LEU A 9 11.19 -2.64 12.29
N ASP A 10 11.86 -3.63 12.87
CA ASP A 10 13.27 -3.88 12.60
C ASP A 10 13.52 -4.28 11.16
N ALA A 11 12.52 -4.86 10.51
CA ALA A 11 12.67 -5.36 9.15
C ALA A 11 12.25 -4.34 8.10
N LEU A 12 11.63 -3.24 8.52
CA LEU A 12 11.11 -2.26 7.56
C LEU A 12 11.45 -0.86 8.05
N TRP A 13 12.52 -0.31 7.51
CA TRP A 13 13.01 1.00 7.93
C TRP A 13 12.42 2.10 7.08
N SER A 14 12.55 3.32 7.58
CA SER A 14 12.04 4.49 6.87
C SER A 14 12.60 4.57 5.45
N GLY A 15 11.74 4.80 4.50
CA GLY A 15 12.13 4.87 3.09
C GLY A 15 12.18 3.52 2.40
N GLU A 16 11.78 2.46 3.10
CA GLU A 16 11.80 1.12 2.54
C GLU A 16 10.40 0.60 2.28
N MET A 17 10.30 -0.36 1.39
CA MET A 17 9.07 -1.09 1.18
C MET A 17 9.35 -2.57 1.12
N MET A 18 8.34 -3.37 1.46
CA MET A 18 8.50 -4.81 1.58
C MET A 18 7.22 -5.48 1.13
N ALA A 19 7.35 -6.53 0.33
CA ALA A 19 6.21 -7.34 -0.07
C ALA A 19 6.08 -8.50 0.89
N CYS A 20 4.85 -8.80 1.29
CA CYS A 20 4.58 -9.96 2.13
C CYS A 20 3.24 -10.55 1.74
N SER A 21 2.96 -11.74 2.24
CA SER A 21 1.70 -12.41 1.98
C SER A 21 0.96 -12.61 3.28
N VAL A 22 -0.33 -12.29 3.26
CA VAL A 22 -1.22 -12.53 4.39
C VAL A 22 -2.34 -13.39 3.84
N GLY A 23 -2.31 -14.69 4.17
CA GLY A 23 -3.22 -15.62 3.53
C GLY A 23 -2.95 -15.65 2.04
N ASP A 24 -3.98 -15.43 1.24
CA ASP A 24 -3.86 -15.41 -0.21
C ASP A 24 -3.59 -14.00 -0.75
N GLN A 25 -3.50 -13.01 0.12
CA GLN A 25 -3.36 -11.62 -0.30
C GLN A 25 -1.91 -11.19 -0.24
N ARG A 26 -1.41 -10.65 -1.34
CA ARG A 26 -0.10 -10.03 -1.35
C ARG A 26 -0.23 -8.60 -0.91
N VAL A 27 0.61 -8.19 0.02
CA VAL A 27 0.55 -6.87 0.63
C VAL A 27 1.89 -6.19 0.48
N LEU A 28 1.85 -4.92 0.13
CA LEU A 28 3.03 -4.08 0.07
C LEU A 28 3.03 -3.18 1.30
N LEU A 29 4.08 -3.29 2.10
CA LEU A 29 4.26 -2.43 3.27
C LEU A 29 5.29 -1.37 2.94
N ILE A 30 5.00 -0.14 3.35
CA ILE A 30 5.86 1.00 3.07
C ILE A 30 6.03 1.81 4.34
N ASN A 31 7.27 2.14 4.67
CA ASN A 31 7.56 2.97 5.84
C ASN A 31 7.99 4.35 5.35
N ILE A 32 7.20 5.36 5.69
CA ILE A 32 7.53 6.76 5.38
C ILE A 32 7.64 7.50 6.70
N ASP A 33 8.86 7.83 7.08
CA ASP A 33 9.14 8.61 8.30
C ASP A 33 8.54 7.97 9.55
N GLY A 34 8.53 6.65 9.62
CA GLY A 34 8.01 5.94 10.78
C GLY A 34 6.55 5.56 10.67
N ASN A 35 5.85 6.04 9.65
CA ASN A 35 4.47 5.68 9.43
C ASN A 35 4.40 4.51 8.46
N ILE A 36 3.64 3.50 8.81
CA ILE A 36 3.54 2.28 8.01
C ILE A 36 2.25 2.30 7.23
N TYR A 37 2.36 2.06 5.93
CA TYR A 37 1.21 1.98 5.04
C TYR A 37 1.16 0.59 4.41
N ALA A 38 -0.04 0.07 4.22
CA ALA A 38 -0.21 -1.25 3.61
C ALA A 38 -1.17 -1.14 2.44
N TYR A 39 -0.74 -1.67 1.31
CA TYR A 39 -1.53 -1.66 0.09
C TYR A 39 -1.49 -3.04 -0.54
N ALA A 40 -2.47 -3.35 -1.39
CA ALA A 40 -2.39 -4.54 -2.21
C ALA A 40 -1.19 -4.39 -3.13
N ASP A 41 -0.37 -5.43 -3.22
CA ASP A 41 0.86 -5.39 -4.00
C ASP A 41 0.57 -5.65 -5.48
N VAL A 42 -0.21 -4.75 -6.06
CA VAL A 42 -0.61 -4.85 -7.46
C VAL A 42 -0.91 -3.48 -8.01
N CYS A 43 -0.41 -3.20 -9.20
CA CYS A 43 -0.72 -1.95 -9.87
C CYS A 43 -2.15 -1.99 -10.41
N PRO A 44 -2.96 -0.95 -10.18
CA PRO A 44 -4.36 -1.00 -10.59
C PRO A 44 -4.60 -1.20 -12.09
N HIS A 45 -3.69 -0.73 -12.94
CA HIS A 45 -3.92 -0.84 -14.38
C HIS A 45 -3.41 -2.16 -14.96
N MET A 46 -2.44 -2.77 -14.30
CA MET A 46 -1.90 -4.06 -14.73
C MET A 46 -1.54 -4.83 -13.48
N ARG A 47 -1.48 -6.10 -13.56
CA ARG A 47 -1.24 -6.91 -12.36
C ARG A 47 0.24 -7.01 -11.98
N THR A 48 1.00 -6.02 -12.33
CA THR A 48 2.40 -5.94 -11.95
C THR A 48 2.54 -5.64 -10.48
N PRO A 49 3.39 -6.38 -9.75
CA PRO A 49 3.60 -6.07 -8.34
C PRO A 49 4.20 -4.69 -8.15
N LEU A 50 3.61 -3.90 -7.26
CA LEU A 50 4.12 -2.58 -6.95
C LEU A 50 5.47 -2.65 -6.25
N SER A 51 5.74 -3.76 -5.56
CA SER A 51 7.01 -3.93 -4.87
C SER A 51 8.20 -3.94 -5.81
N LYS A 52 7.96 -4.15 -7.10
CA LYS A 52 9.03 -4.10 -8.09
C LYS A 52 9.25 -2.70 -8.63
N GLY A 53 8.45 -1.75 -8.20
CA GLY A 53 8.64 -0.36 -8.60
C GLY A 53 9.68 0.32 -7.75
N SER A 54 9.63 1.64 -7.71
CA SER A 54 10.59 2.42 -6.94
C SER A 54 9.87 3.38 -6.01
N LEU A 55 10.53 3.68 -4.91
CA LEU A 55 10.00 4.59 -3.89
C LEU A 55 10.94 5.74 -3.72
N GLU A 56 10.41 6.95 -3.79
CA GLU A 56 11.20 8.15 -3.62
C GLU A 56 10.43 9.10 -2.71
N GLY A 57 10.90 9.26 -1.47
CA GLY A 57 10.15 9.99 -0.48
C GLY A 57 8.83 9.27 -0.24
N ALA A 58 7.72 9.94 -0.45
CA ALA A 58 6.39 9.34 -0.31
C ALA A 58 5.74 9.08 -1.66
N VAL A 59 6.54 8.95 -2.71
CA VAL A 59 6.04 8.73 -4.06
C VAL A 59 6.46 7.37 -4.55
N LEU A 60 5.49 6.56 -4.95
CA LEU A 60 5.72 5.21 -5.46
C LEU A 60 5.47 5.19 -6.95
N THR A 61 6.44 4.67 -7.70
CA THR A 61 6.33 4.56 -9.15
C THR A 61 6.29 3.10 -9.55
N CYS A 62 5.25 2.72 -10.29
CA CYS A 62 5.13 1.36 -10.80
C CYS A 62 6.19 1.12 -11.86
N SER A 63 6.75 -0.10 -11.88
CA SER A 63 7.81 -0.43 -12.83
C SER A 63 7.29 -0.55 -14.26
N THR A 64 5.98 -0.73 -14.43
CA THR A 64 5.36 -0.85 -15.74
C THR A 64 4.63 0.44 -16.05
N HIS A 65 4.98 1.11 -17.14
CA HIS A 65 4.34 2.34 -17.59
C HIS A 65 4.49 3.53 -16.64
N ALA A 66 5.28 3.39 -15.58
CA ALA A 66 5.62 4.49 -14.68
C ALA A 66 4.41 5.22 -14.09
N TRP A 67 3.38 4.47 -13.71
CA TRP A 67 2.27 5.07 -12.96
C TRP A 67 2.77 5.47 -11.58
N VAL A 68 2.34 6.64 -11.12
CA VAL A 68 2.87 7.27 -9.92
C VAL A 68 1.76 7.45 -8.89
N PHE A 69 2.05 7.08 -7.65
CA PHE A 69 1.08 7.14 -6.56
C PHE A 69 1.64 7.85 -5.36
N ASP A 70 0.75 8.54 -4.62
CA ASP A 70 1.11 9.13 -3.34
C ASP A 70 0.89 8.08 -2.26
N VAL A 71 1.94 7.68 -1.58
CA VAL A 71 1.86 6.61 -0.58
C VAL A 71 0.99 7.01 0.60
N ARG A 72 1.02 8.27 1.00
CA ARG A 72 0.29 8.69 2.19
C ARG A 72 -1.22 8.64 2.02
N SER A 73 -1.70 8.88 0.83
CA SER A 73 -3.14 8.87 0.56
C SER A 73 -3.60 7.66 -0.24
N GLY A 74 -2.68 7.03 -0.96
CA GLY A 74 -3.02 5.95 -1.87
C GLY A 74 -3.57 6.41 -3.19
N LYS A 75 -3.64 7.71 -3.41
CA LYS A 75 -4.20 8.24 -4.66
C LYS A 75 -3.15 8.30 -5.74
N GLY A 76 -3.61 8.12 -6.99
CA GLY A 76 -2.73 8.29 -8.13
C GLY A 76 -2.34 9.74 -8.31
N ILE A 77 -1.08 9.94 -8.67
CA ILE A 77 -0.59 11.25 -9.05
C ILE A 77 -0.61 11.35 -10.57
N ASN A 78 -0.22 10.29 -11.23
CA ASN A 78 -0.23 10.24 -12.68
C ASN A 78 -0.43 8.80 -13.13
N PRO A 79 -1.61 8.42 -13.56
CA PRO A 79 -2.81 9.27 -13.73
C PRO A 79 -3.53 9.53 -12.41
N ALA A 80 -4.13 10.69 -12.31
CA ALA A 80 -4.75 11.14 -11.05
C ALA A 80 -6.05 10.43 -10.71
N GLN A 81 -6.58 9.65 -11.63
CA GLN A 81 -7.88 9.01 -11.44
C GLN A 81 -7.79 7.60 -10.91
N THR A 82 -6.63 7.23 -10.40
CA THR A 82 -6.43 5.89 -9.86
C THR A 82 -6.20 5.96 -8.37
N CYS A 83 -6.35 4.82 -7.71
CA CYS A 83 -5.96 4.72 -6.31
C CYS A 83 -5.62 3.28 -6.00
N LEU A 84 -4.84 3.11 -4.93
CA LEU A 84 -4.40 1.81 -4.48
C LEU A 84 -5.39 1.24 -3.48
N THR A 85 -5.47 -0.07 -3.41
CA THR A 85 -6.26 -0.73 -2.39
C THR A 85 -5.49 -0.70 -1.10
N ARG A 86 -6.05 -0.09 -0.08
CA ARG A 86 -5.38 0.13 1.20
C ARG A 86 -5.95 -0.75 2.29
N PHE A 87 -5.06 -1.24 3.14
CA PHE A 87 -5.43 -2.06 4.28
C PHE A 87 -5.07 -1.35 5.58
N PRO A 88 -5.86 -1.51 6.64
CA PRO A 88 -5.52 -0.96 7.94
C PRO A 88 -4.26 -1.58 8.49
N VAL A 89 -3.47 -0.77 9.19
CA VAL A 89 -2.23 -1.19 9.82
C VAL A 89 -2.29 -0.86 11.30
N LEU A 90 -1.83 -1.80 12.12
CA LEU A 90 -1.71 -1.60 13.55
C LEU A 90 -0.28 -1.92 13.95
N VAL A 91 0.34 -1.02 14.70
CA VAL A 91 1.68 -1.25 15.22
C VAL A 91 1.58 -1.42 16.72
N GLU A 92 2.02 -2.59 17.21
CA GLU A 92 2.01 -2.88 18.64
C GLU A 92 3.43 -3.21 19.07
N GLY A 93 4.03 -2.34 19.89
CA GLY A 93 5.43 -2.51 20.21
C GLY A 93 6.25 -2.40 18.95
N SER A 94 6.92 -3.47 18.58
CA SER A 94 7.65 -3.50 17.31
C SER A 94 6.97 -4.36 16.25
N ASP A 95 5.79 -4.89 16.55
CA ASP A 95 5.06 -5.74 15.59
C ASP A 95 4.19 -4.92 14.66
N VAL A 96 4.22 -5.24 13.39
CA VAL A 96 3.39 -4.62 12.38
C VAL A 96 2.31 -5.61 11.97
N LEU A 97 1.05 -5.21 12.13
CA LEU A 97 -0.09 -6.07 11.83
C LEU A 97 -0.94 -5.42 10.76
N VAL A 98 -1.55 -6.23 9.93
CA VAL A 98 -2.39 -5.78 8.82
C VAL A 98 -3.69 -6.55 8.83
N ASP A 99 -4.79 -5.87 8.54
CA ASP A 99 -6.10 -6.49 8.41
C ASP A 99 -6.51 -6.47 6.94
N ILE A 100 -6.38 -7.61 6.27
CA ILE A 100 -6.71 -7.69 4.84
C ILE A 100 -8.20 -7.87 4.60
N GLU A 101 -8.97 -8.08 5.65
CA GLU A 101 -10.41 -8.24 5.51
C GLU A 101 -11.12 -6.90 5.43
N GLN A 102 -10.41 -5.81 5.68
CA GLN A 102 -10.96 -4.47 5.59
C GLN A 102 -10.15 -3.64 4.63
N SER A 103 -10.61 -3.58 3.40
CA SER A 103 -9.95 -2.75 2.40
C SER A 103 -10.69 -1.42 2.33
N SER A 104 -9.96 -0.32 2.38
CA SER A 104 -10.56 1.00 2.34
C SER A 104 -11.22 1.27 0.99
N ILE A 105 -10.89 0.51 -0.02
CA ILE A 105 -11.42 0.72 -1.35
C ILE A 105 -12.59 -0.20 -1.67
N GLU A 106 -12.77 -1.21 -0.88
CA GLU A 106 -13.66 -2.30 -1.23
C GLU A 106 -15.12 -1.90 -1.39
N ARG A 107 -15.62 -1.08 -0.51
CA ARG A 107 -17.01 -0.74 -0.49
C ARG A 107 -17.42 0.38 -1.42
N SER A 108 -16.52 1.30 -1.65
CA SER A 108 -16.84 2.48 -2.42
C SER A 108 -15.69 2.82 -3.33
N THR A 109 -15.05 1.82 -3.82
CA THR A 109 -13.84 1.93 -4.57
C THR A 109 -13.82 3.04 -5.58
N PHE A 110 -14.61 2.88 -6.58
CA PHE A 110 -14.58 3.87 -7.65
C PHE A 110 -15.10 5.20 -7.18
N LEU A 111 -16.15 5.15 -6.39
CA LEU A 111 -16.76 6.38 -5.96
C LEU A 111 -15.83 7.22 -5.12
N SER A 112 -15.14 6.57 -4.21
CA SER A 112 -14.18 7.28 -3.38
C SER A 112 -13.07 7.90 -4.19
N CYS A 113 -12.48 7.12 -5.03
CA CYS A 113 -11.39 7.59 -5.85
C CYS A 113 -11.82 8.70 -6.77
N GLU A 114 -12.95 8.52 -7.41
CA GLU A 114 -13.41 9.50 -8.36
C GLU A 114 -13.81 10.80 -7.71
N LYS A 115 -14.37 10.73 -6.53
CA LYS A 115 -14.77 11.94 -5.85
C LYS A 115 -13.61 12.76 -5.38
N MET A 116 -12.48 12.14 -5.23
CA MET A 116 -11.29 12.83 -4.78
C MET A 116 -10.52 13.47 -5.91
N VAL A 117 -10.91 13.19 -7.09
CA VAL A 117 -10.20 13.72 -8.28
C VAL A 117 -10.67 15.09 -8.72
#